data_1ed7c1f921d70e407a4a96868f2326d0
#
_entry.id   1ed7c1f921d70e407a4a96868f2326d0
#
_cell.length_a   1.000
_cell.length_b   1.000
_cell.length_c   1.000
_cell.angle_alpha   90.00
_cell.angle_beta   90.00
_cell.angle_gamma   90.00
#
_symmetry.space_group_name_H-M   'P 1'
#
loop_
_entity.id
_entity.type
_entity.pdbx_description
1 polymer ?
#
loop_
_entity_poly.entity_id
_entity_poly.type
_entity_poly.pdbx_seq_one_letter_code
_entity_poly.pdbx_strand_id
1 'polypeptide(L)'
;TTDLGGTDPDDIQSMIHLLLCSNVIDIEGLISSQVWMDDPDKTAKISEVVEQFGEVLPRLNKHAEGYPSLNQLQAIIKQGQPSSNMTGVGQGKDSPGSELIISVVDKKKDQRPVWLAAWGGMNTIAQVLWKVKHTRSEKDIKKFTAKIRIYDVLGQDDAGAWIAKNFPEIVYIRNKEVYGWGPSDQWLKQNIQSHQPLGKHYPDRKWATEGDSPAFFYVYANGLNVPDSLEYGGWGGRFSNQKTSGIRGMDFIVRSGKDETQYDPYYMHGSCKEGCTAINKWQQHIWNNFAARMLWTTTDDYKAVNHHPHAVLDGDRSLKCIFKKVKAGNSMVLDASGSTDPDGNKLIYKWSVYTCLLYTSPSPR
;
A
#
# COMPACT_ATOMS: atom_id res chain seq x y z
N THR A 1 3.30 -8.14 -2.32
CA THR A 1 4.47 -8.88 -2.84
C THR A 1 5.67 -7.96 -2.86
N THR A 2 6.87 -8.45 -2.53
CA THR A 2 8.10 -7.66 -2.36
C THR A 2 9.30 -8.42 -2.89
N ASP A 3 10.29 -7.75 -3.47
CA ASP A 3 11.61 -8.30 -3.79
C ASP A 3 12.66 -7.95 -2.70
N LEU A 4 12.18 -7.76 -1.47
CA LEU A 4 12.98 -7.51 -0.27
C LEU A 4 14.21 -8.43 -0.21
N GLY A 5 15.36 -7.82 0.05
CA GLY A 5 16.66 -8.49 -0.02
C GLY A 5 17.37 -8.33 -1.35
N GLY A 6 16.84 -7.52 -2.25
CA GLY A 6 17.49 -7.00 -3.45
C GLY A 6 18.62 -6.01 -3.13
N THR A 7 19.00 -5.22 -4.12
CA THR A 7 20.09 -4.24 -3.98
C THR A 7 19.63 -2.91 -3.37
N ASP A 8 18.31 -2.64 -3.37
CA ASP A 8 17.70 -1.47 -2.74
C ASP A 8 17.20 -1.84 -1.33
N PRO A 9 17.52 -1.07 -0.32
CA PRO A 9 17.02 -1.29 1.03
C PRO A 9 15.60 -0.73 1.28
N ASP A 10 14.97 -0.11 0.31
CA ASP A 10 13.68 0.58 0.49
C ASP A 10 12.51 -0.36 0.82
N ASP A 11 12.53 -1.60 0.32
CA ASP A 11 11.62 -2.67 0.77
C ASP A 11 11.71 -2.93 2.29
N ILE A 12 12.93 -2.95 2.87
CA ILE A 12 13.11 -3.13 4.32
C ILE A 12 12.54 -1.93 5.07
N GLN A 13 12.81 -0.72 4.58
CA GLN A 13 12.27 0.52 5.14
C GLN A 13 10.74 0.49 5.12
N SER A 14 10.16 0.19 3.97
CA SER A 14 8.72 0.11 3.76
C SER A 14 8.07 -1.00 4.58
N MET A 15 8.73 -2.16 4.75
CA MET A 15 8.22 -3.27 5.56
C MET A 15 8.16 -2.90 7.04
N ILE A 16 9.18 -2.25 7.58
CA ILE A 16 9.17 -1.75 8.97
C ILE A 16 8.03 -0.77 9.17
N HIS A 17 7.83 0.17 8.23
CA HIS A 17 6.76 1.15 8.33
C HIS A 17 5.37 0.49 8.20
N LEU A 18 5.18 -0.46 7.27
CA LEU A 18 3.95 -1.25 7.14
C LEU A 18 3.61 -1.98 8.44
N LEU A 19 4.58 -2.67 9.04
CA LEU A 19 4.38 -3.43 10.27
C LEU A 19 3.98 -2.51 11.44
N LEU A 20 4.56 -1.32 11.54
CA LEU A 20 4.14 -0.31 12.51
C LEU A 20 2.70 0.18 12.29
N CYS A 21 2.17 0.07 11.08
CA CYS A 21 0.79 0.41 10.72
C CYS A 21 -0.16 -0.81 10.71
N SER A 22 0.32 -2.01 11.06
CA SER A 22 -0.45 -3.25 10.95
C SER A 22 -1.66 -3.35 11.88
N ASN A 23 -1.78 -2.43 12.84
CA ASN A 23 -2.97 -2.32 13.68
C ASN A 23 -4.18 -1.67 12.97
N VAL A 24 -3.97 -1.03 11.82
CA VAL A 24 -5.03 -0.36 11.03
C VAL A 24 -5.08 -0.84 9.58
N ILE A 25 -4.25 -1.82 9.23
CA ILE A 25 -4.21 -2.47 7.91
C ILE A 25 -4.27 -3.98 8.12
N ASP A 26 -5.29 -4.63 7.58
CA ASP A 26 -5.40 -6.09 7.59
C ASP A 26 -4.42 -6.70 6.58
N ILE A 27 -3.29 -7.21 7.05
CA ILE A 27 -2.28 -7.85 6.22
C ILE A 27 -2.62 -9.33 6.06
N GLU A 28 -2.91 -9.75 4.83
CA GLU A 28 -3.32 -11.12 4.49
C GLU A 28 -2.21 -11.96 3.86
N GLY A 29 -1.10 -11.33 3.47
CA GLY A 29 0.06 -12.00 2.90
C GLY A 29 1.30 -11.11 2.85
N LEU A 30 2.46 -11.67 3.20
CA LEU A 30 3.79 -11.11 3.00
C LEU A 30 4.55 -12.07 2.08
N ILE A 31 4.68 -11.71 0.81
CA ILE A 31 5.06 -12.67 -0.24
C ILE A 31 6.31 -12.19 -0.96
N SER A 32 7.34 -13.01 -1.00
CA SER A 32 8.53 -12.74 -1.82
C SER A 32 8.19 -12.89 -3.31
N SER A 33 8.62 -11.94 -4.15
CA SER A 33 8.34 -11.96 -5.59
C SER A 33 9.48 -11.29 -6.35
N GLN A 34 10.29 -12.06 -7.04
CA GLN A 34 11.52 -11.55 -7.64
C GLN A 34 11.28 -10.74 -8.91
N VAL A 35 12.17 -9.80 -9.18
CA VAL A 35 12.11 -8.90 -10.35
C VAL A 35 13.26 -9.17 -11.32
N TRP A 36 14.48 -9.10 -10.80
CA TRP A 36 15.68 -8.97 -11.62
C TRP A 36 16.40 -10.28 -11.90
N MET A 37 16.36 -11.15 -10.90
CA MET A 37 17.11 -12.39 -10.88
C MET A 37 16.21 -13.52 -10.43
N ASP A 38 16.48 -14.69 -10.93
CA ASP A 38 15.93 -15.89 -10.33
C ASP A 38 16.57 -16.07 -8.96
N ASP A 39 15.72 -16.02 -7.93
CA ASP A 39 16.16 -16.19 -6.56
C ASP A 39 15.33 -17.28 -5.90
N PRO A 40 15.99 -18.24 -5.25
CA PRO A 40 15.31 -19.40 -4.72
C PRO A 40 14.25 -19.03 -3.68
N ASP A 41 14.59 -18.21 -2.71
CA ASP A 41 13.65 -17.84 -1.65
C ASP A 41 14.17 -16.65 -0.82
N LYS A 42 13.34 -15.63 -0.66
CA LYS A 42 13.61 -14.47 0.20
C LYS A 42 12.72 -14.41 1.43
N THR A 43 11.94 -15.45 1.73
CA THR A 43 11.06 -15.47 2.90
C THR A 43 11.82 -15.32 4.20
N ALA A 44 13.05 -15.81 4.28
CA ALA A 44 13.93 -15.64 5.44
C ALA A 44 14.20 -14.15 5.74
N LYS A 45 14.35 -13.30 4.70
CA LYS A 45 14.55 -11.87 4.87
C LYS A 45 13.29 -11.17 5.38
N ILE A 46 12.12 -11.56 4.88
CA ILE A 46 10.84 -11.06 5.39
C ILE A 46 10.66 -11.49 6.83
N SER A 47 10.97 -12.76 7.16
CA SER A 47 10.88 -13.29 8.53
C SER A 47 11.76 -12.53 9.50
N GLU A 48 13.00 -12.19 9.10
CA GLU A 48 13.93 -11.39 9.90
C GLU A 48 13.31 -10.04 10.29
N VAL A 49 12.72 -9.31 9.36
CA VAL A 49 12.07 -8.01 9.65
C VAL A 49 10.85 -8.21 10.56
N VAL A 50 10.06 -9.24 10.34
CA VAL A 50 8.89 -9.58 11.17
C VAL A 50 9.32 -9.97 12.59
N GLU A 51 10.42 -10.70 12.77
CA GLU A 51 10.98 -11.04 14.07
C GLU A 51 11.46 -9.81 14.83
N GLN A 52 12.18 -8.90 14.15
CA GLN A 52 12.62 -7.62 14.71
C GLN A 52 11.43 -6.77 15.18
N PHE A 53 10.34 -6.74 14.40
CA PHE A 53 9.08 -6.12 14.80
C PHE A 53 8.47 -6.82 16.02
N GLY A 54 8.56 -8.16 16.10
CA GLY A 54 8.08 -8.96 17.22
C GLY A 54 8.69 -8.55 18.56
N GLU A 55 9.96 -8.10 18.59
CA GLU A 55 10.64 -7.63 19.79
C GLU A 55 9.95 -6.41 20.43
N VAL A 56 9.32 -5.57 19.61
CA VAL A 56 8.67 -4.31 20.06
C VAL A 56 7.16 -4.42 20.19
N LEU A 57 6.56 -5.49 19.68
CA LEU A 57 5.11 -5.70 19.69
C LEU A 57 4.46 -5.62 21.08
N PRO A 58 5.08 -6.13 22.18
CA PRO A 58 4.54 -5.94 23.52
C PRO A 58 4.39 -4.47 23.94
N ARG A 59 5.32 -3.60 23.53
CA ARG A 59 5.25 -2.16 23.78
C ARG A 59 4.17 -1.51 22.94
N LEU A 60 4.14 -1.78 21.62
CA LEU A 60 3.13 -1.26 20.71
C LEU A 60 1.70 -1.55 21.19
N ASN A 61 1.45 -2.73 21.75
CA ASN A 61 0.16 -3.12 22.31
C ASN A 61 -0.21 -2.35 23.61
N LYS A 62 0.71 -1.56 24.19
CA LYS A 62 0.40 -0.61 25.26
C LYS A 62 -0.11 0.72 24.75
N HIS A 63 0.21 1.04 23.50
CA HIS A 63 -0.09 2.34 22.88
C HIS A 63 -1.29 2.28 21.94
N ALA A 64 -1.54 1.15 21.28
CA ALA A 64 -2.68 0.97 20.39
C ALA A 64 -3.12 -0.50 20.32
N GLU A 65 -4.42 -0.70 20.14
CA GLU A 65 -5.00 -2.02 19.90
C GLU A 65 -4.94 -2.40 18.42
N GLY A 66 -5.15 -3.69 18.12
CA GLY A 66 -5.35 -4.20 16.76
C GLY A 66 -4.08 -4.72 16.06
N TYR A 67 -2.93 -4.71 16.72
CA TYR A 67 -1.73 -5.34 16.13
C TYR A 67 -1.90 -6.86 16.02
N PRO A 68 -1.56 -7.46 14.86
CA PRO A 68 -1.52 -8.91 14.73
C PRO A 68 -0.39 -9.49 15.60
N SER A 69 -0.58 -10.71 16.08
CA SER A 69 0.48 -11.42 16.79
C SER A 69 1.62 -11.81 15.84
N LEU A 70 2.83 -12.01 16.40
CA LEU A 70 3.99 -12.49 15.65
C LEU A 70 3.67 -13.77 14.87
N ASN A 71 3.00 -14.73 15.50
CA ASN A 71 2.62 -15.99 14.86
C ASN A 71 1.66 -15.78 13.68
N GLN A 72 0.73 -14.82 13.75
CA GLN A 72 -0.15 -14.49 12.64
C GLN A 72 0.64 -13.92 11.46
N LEU A 73 1.59 -13.01 11.72
CA LEU A 73 2.44 -12.44 10.67
C LEU A 73 3.35 -13.51 10.04
N GLN A 74 3.99 -14.36 10.83
CA GLN A 74 4.84 -15.45 10.33
C GLN A 74 4.05 -16.46 9.49
N ALA A 75 2.82 -16.77 9.86
CA ALA A 75 1.98 -17.72 9.12
C ALA A 75 1.64 -17.29 7.69
N ILE A 76 1.64 -15.98 7.41
CA ILE A 76 1.33 -15.40 6.10
C ILE A 76 2.56 -15.06 5.25
N ILE A 77 3.78 -15.34 5.74
CA ILE A 77 4.99 -15.23 4.94
C ILE A 77 5.04 -16.42 3.98
N LYS A 78 5.09 -16.15 2.67
CA LYS A 78 5.12 -17.18 1.63
C LYS A 78 6.08 -16.81 0.53
N GLN A 79 6.73 -17.84 -0.03
CA GLN A 79 7.48 -17.69 -1.27
C GLN A 79 6.51 -17.48 -2.43
N GLY A 80 6.74 -16.44 -3.22
CA GLY A 80 6.09 -16.21 -4.51
C GLY A 80 6.85 -16.87 -5.65
N GLN A 81 6.81 -16.26 -6.84
CA GLN A 81 7.51 -16.81 -7.99
C GLN A 81 9.02 -16.64 -7.84
N PRO A 82 9.81 -17.73 -7.96
CA PRO A 82 11.27 -17.65 -7.90
C PRO A 82 11.88 -17.05 -9.17
N SER A 83 11.19 -17.19 -10.31
CA SER A 83 11.63 -16.66 -11.60
C SER A 83 10.94 -15.35 -11.92
N SER A 84 11.71 -14.39 -12.42
CA SER A 84 11.23 -13.05 -12.77
C SER A 84 10.35 -13.05 -14.04
N ASN A 85 9.56 -11.99 -14.22
CA ASN A 85 8.78 -11.74 -15.43
C ASN A 85 7.75 -12.85 -15.74
N MET A 86 7.16 -12.82 -16.92
CA MET A 86 6.25 -13.88 -17.40
C MET A 86 6.95 -15.24 -17.58
N THR A 87 8.28 -15.31 -17.51
CA THR A 87 8.98 -16.60 -17.45
C THR A 87 8.65 -17.37 -16.17
N GLY A 88 8.28 -16.69 -15.09
CA GLY A 88 7.81 -17.26 -13.83
C GLY A 88 6.35 -17.72 -13.85
N VAL A 89 5.61 -17.60 -14.96
CA VAL A 89 4.17 -17.82 -15.04
C VAL A 89 3.83 -18.96 -15.98
N GLY A 90 2.89 -19.83 -15.60
CA GLY A 90 2.42 -20.91 -16.46
C GLY A 90 2.04 -22.18 -15.71
N GLN A 91 1.78 -23.23 -16.47
CA GLN A 91 1.43 -24.55 -15.93
C GLN A 91 2.57 -25.11 -15.08
N GLY A 92 2.22 -25.62 -13.89
CA GLY A 92 3.19 -26.20 -12.96
C GLY A 92 4.07 -25.18 -12.23
N LYS A 93 3.76 -23.89 -12.33
CA LYS A 93 4.52 -22.81 -11.68
C LYS A 93 3.82 -22.20 -10.48
N ASP A 94 2.85 -22.90 -9.89
CA ASP A 94 2.21 -22.45 -8.67
C ASP A 94 3.22 -22.35 -7.52
N SER A 95 3.12 -21.30 -6.75
CA SER A 95 3.94 -21.08 -5.56
C SER A 95 3.07 -20.99 -4.30
N PRO A 96 3.62 -21.20 -3.10
CA PRO A 96 2.89 -20.99 -1.87
C PRO A 96 2.26 -19.59 -1.77
N GLY A 97 2.93 -18.58 -2.31
CA GLY A 97 2.42 -17.20 -2.36
C GLY A 97 1.24 -17.03 -3.31
N SER A 98 1.31 -17.63 -4.52
CA SER A 98 0.18 -17.59 -5.44
C SER A 98 -1.05 -18.32 -4.89
N GLU A 99 -0.86 -19.44 -4.20
CA GLU A 99 -1.94 -20.19 -3.56
C GLU A 99 -2.54 -19.41 -2.36
N LEU A 100 -1.71 -18.73 -1.57
CA LEU A 100 -2.20 -17.87 -0.48
C LEU A 100 -3.11 -16.77 -1.05
N ILE A 101 -2.69 -16.06 -2.10
CA ILE A 101 -3.51 -15.01 -2.71
C ILE A 101 -4.86 -15.58 -3.17
N ILE A 102 -4.87 -16.73 -3.84
CA ILE A 102 -6.10 -17.39 -4.29
C ILE A 102 -7.01 -17.68 -3.09
N SER A 103 -6.45 -18.25 -2.02
CA SER A 103 -7.22 -18.61 -0.82
C SER A 103 -7.83 -17.39 -0.13
N VAL A 104 -7.10 -16.27 -0.09
CA VAL A 104 -7.56 -15.01 0.50
C VAL A 104 -8.72 -14.42 -0.32
N VAL A 105 -8.57 -14.33 -1.64
CA VAL A 105 -9.60 -13.79 -2.52
C VAL A 105 -10.87 -14.65 -2.49
N ASP A 106 -10.73 -15.98 -2.36
CA ASP A 106 -11.84 -16.94 -2.30
C ASP A 106 -12.59 -16.96 -0.96
N LYS A 107 -12.12 -16.24 0.08
CA LYS A 107 -12.83 -16.17 1.37
C LYS A 107 -14.26 -15.67 1.16
N LYS A 108 -15.24 -16.56 1.38
CA LYS A 108 -16.68 -16.26 1.15
C LYS A 108 -17.24 -15.29 2.18
N LYS A 109 -16.74 -15.32 3.40
CA LYS A 109 -17.23 -14.48 4.52
C LYS A 109 -16.75 -13.04 4.44
N ASP A 110 -15.61 -12.79 3.82
CA ASP A 110 -15.07 -11.44 3.61
C ASP A 110 -15.37 -10.98 2.18
N GLN A 111 -16.17 -9.94 2.05
CA GLN A 111 -16.56 -9.35 0.76
C GLN A 111 -15.76 -8.10 0.42
N ARG A 112 -14.85 -7.68 1.30
CA ARG A 112 -13.98 -6.53 1.04
C ARG A 112 -13.08 -6.79 -0.17
N PRO A 113 -12.73 -5.78 -0.94
CA PRO A 113 -11.69 -5.90 -1.96
C PRO A 113 -10.35 -6.32 -1.34
N VAL A 114 -9.62 -7.15 -2.07
CA VAL A 114 -8.24 -7.52 -1.73
C VAL A 114 -7.31 -6.67 -2.56
N TRP A 115 -6.54 -5.81 -1.89
CA TRP A 115 -5.50 -5.00 -2.52
C TRP A 115 -4.20 -5.80 -2.62
N LEU A 116 -3.73 -5.98 -3.82
CA LEU A 116 -2.47 -6.63 -4.14
C LEU A 116 -1.44 -5.53 -4.42
N ALA A 117 -0.64 -5.21 -3.41
CA ALA A 117 0.45 -4.26 -3.53
C ALA A 117 1.71 -4.98 -4.01
N ALA A 118 2.22 -4.59 -5.18
CA ALA A 118 3.46 -5.12 -5.72
C ALA A 118 4.59 -4.10 -5.59
N TRP A 119 5.56 -4.40 -4.75
CA TRP A 119 6.77 -3.62 -4.49
C TRP A 119 7.92 -4.01 -5.42
N GLY A 120 7.82 -5.22 -5.99
CA GLY A 120 8.71 -5.78 -6.99
C GLY A 120 7.93 -6.29 -8.19
N GLY A 121 8.25 -7.52 -8.64
CA GLY A 121 7.61 -8.12 -9.81
C GLY A 121 6.13 -8.44 -9.63
N MET A 122 5.40 -8.37 -10.74
CA MET A 122 4.00 -8.76 -10.84
C MET A 122 3.80 -10.26 -11.12
N ASN A 123 4.90 -11.00 -11.28
CA ASN A 123 4.92 -12.40 -11.69
C ASN A 123 4.09 -13.32 -10.77
N THR A 124 4.11 -13.12 -9.45
CA THR A 124 3.30 -13.93 -8.52
C THR A 124 1.80 -13.65 -8.71
N ILE A 125 1.41 -12.39 -8.86
CA ILE A 125 0.02 -11.99 -9.11
C ILE A 125 -0.43 -12.50 -10.50
N ALA A 126 0.46 -12.45 -11.48
CA ALA A 126 0.19 -13.00 -12.81
C ALA A 126 -0.03 -14.51 -12.76
N GLN A 127 0.73 -15.27 -11.96
CA GLN A 127 0.50 -16.72 -11.78
C GLN A 127 -0.88 -17.01 -11.18
N VAL A 128 -1.31 -16.23 -10.17
CA VAL A 128 -2.68 -16.33 -9.62
C VAL A 128 -3.72 -16.20 -10.72
N LEU A 129 -3.63 -15.14 -11.52
CA LEU A 129 -4.60 -14.86 -12.57
C LEU A 129 -4.51 -15.83 -13.73
N TRP A 130 -3.29 -16.29 -14.06
CA TRP A 130 -3.08 -17.34 -15.05
C TRP A 130 -3.79 -18.64 -14.62
N LYS A 131 -3.55 -19.09 -13.39
CA LYS A 131 -4.19 -20.31 -12.86
C LYS A 131 -5.71 -20.19 -12.85
N VAL A 132 -6.24 -19.12 -12.32
CA VAL A 132 -7.69 -18.86 -12.26
C VAL A 132 -8.30 -18.88 -13.67
N LYS A 133 -7.64 -18.24 -14.65
CA LYS A 133 -8.08 -18.20 -16.04
C LYS A 133 -8.16 -19.59 -16.68
N HIS A 134 -7.22 -20.50 -16.35
CA HIS A 134 -7.13 -21.81 -16.99
C HIS A 134 -7.88 -22.93 -16.23
N THR A 135 -8.32 -22.66 -14.99
CA THR A 135 -8.92 -23.70 -14.14
C THR A 135 -10.37 -23.42 -13.74
N ARG A 136 -10.90 -22.20 -14.03
CA ARG A 136 -12.24 -21.81 -13.60
C ARG A 136 -13.15 -21.44 -14.77
N SER A 137 -14.46 -21.48 -14.53
CA SER A 137 -15.47 -20.96 -15.46
C SER A 137 -15.37 -19.44 -15.61
N GLU A 138 -15.82 -18.89 -16.73
CA GLU A 138 -15.86 -17.42 -16.93
C GLU A 138 -16.62 -16.69 -15.81
N LYS A 139 -17.71 -17.29 -15.31
CA LYS A 139 -18.48 -16.75 -14.20
C LYS A 139 -17.63 -16.66 -12.91
N ASP A 140 -16.85 -17.70 -12.62
CA ASP A 140 -16.02 -17.73 -11.42
C ASP A 140 -14.80 -16.83 -11.56
N ILE A 141 -14.23 -16.70 -12.78
CA ILE A 141 -13.18 -15.73 -13.09
C ILE A 141 -13.68 -14.31 -12.79
N LYS A 142 -14.83 -13.91 -13.34
CA LYS A 142 -15.43 -12.58 -13.11
C LYS A 142 -15.68 -12.31 -11.62
N LYS A 143 -16.17 -13.33 -10.89
CA LYS A 143 -16.37 -13.21 -9.44
C LYS A 143 -15.05 -13.02 -8.68
N PHE A 144 -14.01 -13.72 -9.08
CA PHE A 144 -12.70 -13.64 -8.47
C PHE A 144 -12.04 -12.28 -8.74
N THR A 145 -12.00 -11.86 -10.00
CA THR A 145 -11.36 -10.59 -10.41
C THR A 145 -12.09 -9.37 -9.87
N ALA A 146 -13.41 -9.44 -9.67
CA ALA A 146 -14.19 -8.35 -9.05
C ALA A 146 -13.74 -8.00 -7.63
N LYS A 147 -13.10 -8.93 -6.90
CA LYS A 147 -12.56 -8.69 -5.57
C LYS A 147 -11.13 -8.16 -5.59
N ILE A 148 -10.42 -8.20 -6.70
CA ILE A 148 -9.02 -7.82 -6.81
C ILE A 148 -8.87 -6.33 -7.14
N ARG A 149 -7.92 -5.69 -6.46
CA ARG A 149 -7.37 -4.36 -6.78
C ARG A 149 -5.85 -4.48 -6.78
N ILE A 150 -5.20 -3.81 -7.71
CA ILE A 150 -3.74 -3.87 -7.87
C ILE A 150 -3.15 -2.48 -7.70
N TYR A 151 -2.11 -2.39 -6.88
CA TYR A 151 -1.21 -1.23 -6.82
C TYR A 151 0.20 -1.71 -7.17
N ASP A 152 0.67 -1.31 -8.34
CA ASP A 152 1.94 -1.68 -8.96
C ASP A 152 2.93 -0.51 -8.80
N VAL A 153 4.00 -0.76 -8.04
CA VAL A 153 5.08 0.22 -7.83
C VAL A 153 6.02 0.16 -9.03
N LEU A 154 6.03 1.25 -9.81
CA LEU A 154 6.92 1.51 -10.94
C LEU A 154 6.71 0.65 -12.20
N GLY A 155 6.07 -0.51 -12.10
CA GLY A 155 6.02 -1.48 -13.21
C GLY A 155 7.40 -2.12 -13.43
N GLN A 156 7.74 -3.09 -12.61
CA GLN A 156 9.10 -3.60 -12.53
C GLN A 156 9.34 -4.84 -13.40
N ASP A 157 8.30 -5.46 -13.96
CA ASP A 157 8.39 -6.55 -14.91
C ASP A 157 7.28 -6.51 -15.98
N ASP A 158 7.37 -7.37 -17.00
CA ASP A 158 6.41 -7.43 -18.11
C ASP A 158 5.07 -8.09 -17.73
N ALA A 159 5.02 -8.77 -16.57
CA ALA A 159 3.82 -9.48 -16.12
C ALA A 159 2.67 -8.51 -15.80
N GLY A 160 2.98 -7.27 -15.39
CA GLY A 160 1.96 -6.24 -15.17
C GLY A 160 1.19 -5.90 -16.43
N ALA A 161 1.89 -5.75 -17.56
CA ALA A 161 1.24 -5.49 -18.85
C ALA A 161 0.38 -6.68 -19.31
N TRP A 162 0.86 -7.91 -19.09
CA TRP A 162 0.08 -9.12 -19.35
C TRP A 162 -1.22 -9.14 -18.55
N ILE A 163 -1.16 -8.80 -17.25
CA ILE A 163 -2.36 -8.72 -16.40
C ILE A 163 -3.34 -7.69 -16.95
N ALA A 164 -2.88 -6.47 -17.19
CA ALA A 164 -3.75 -5.38 -17.67
C ALA A 164 -4.40 -5.69 -19.02
N LYS A 165 -3.70 -6.42 -19.89
CA LYS A 165 -4.22 -6.89 -21.19
C LYS A 165 -5.30 -7.95 -21.04
N ASN A 166 -5.09 -8.92 -20.15
CA ASN A 166 -5.95 -10.11 -20.04
C ASN A 166 -7.14 -9.92 -19.07
N PHE A 167 -7.04 -8.95 -18.15
CA PHE A 167 -8.04 -8.66 -17.13
C PHE A 167 -8.31 -7.14 -17.04
N PRO A 168 -8.83 -6.56 -18.13
CA PRO A 168 -9.02 -5.10 -18.21
C PRO A 168 -10.05 -4.57 -17.21
N GLU A 169 -10.87 -5.43 -16.61
CA GLU A 169 -11.86 -5.06 -15.58
C GLU A 169 -11.26 -4.80 -14.20
N ILE A 170 -10.07 -5.35 -13.90
CA ILE A 170 -9.41 -5.14 -12.61
C ILE A 170 -9.01 -3.68 -12.45
N VAL A 171 -9.29 -3.09 -11.30
CA VAL A 171 -8.70 -1.78 -10.91
C VAL A 171 -7.21 -1.97 -10.77
N TYR A 172 -6.46 -1.47 -11.73
CA TYR A 172 -5.01 -1.60 -11.82
C TYR A 172 -4.35 -0.22 -11.83
N ILE A 173 -3.72 0.14 -10.73
CA ILE A 173 -2.92 1.35 -10.57
C ILE A 173 -1.46 1.00 -10.89
N ARG A 174 -0.81 1.75 -11.79
CA ARG A 174 0.65 1.78 -11.87
C ARG A 174 1.13 3.15 -11.45
N ASN A 175 1.78 3.21 -10.29
CA ASN A 175 2.35 4.45 -9.77
C ASN A 175 3.84 4.53 -10.12
N LYS A 176 4.19 5.53 -10.94
CA LYS A 176 5.57 5.84 -11.30
C LYS A 176 6.16 7.01 -10.48
N GLU A 177 5.34 7.60 -9.61
CA GLU A 177 5.63 8.81 -8.85
C GLU A 177 5.74 8.49 -7.35
N VAL A 178 6.56 7.47 -7.02
CA VAL A 178 6.66 6.93 -5.65
C VAL A 178 7.76 7.56 -4.82
N TYR A 179 8.62 8.36 -5.42
CA TYR A 179 9.78 8.99 -4.76
C TYR A 179 9.56 10.48 -4.49
N GLY A 180 10.41 11.08 -3.67
CA GLY A 180 10.45 12.53 -3.43
C GLY A 180 9.56 13.02 -2.29
N TRP A 181 8.79 12.13 -1.64
CA TRP A 181 7.96 12.45 -0.48
C TRP A 181 8.66 12.14 0.86
N GLY A 182 9.65 11.27 0.83
CA GLY A 182 10.36 10.79 2.01
C GLY A 182 11.15 11.89 2.74
N PRO A 183 11.39 11.74 4.05
CA PRO A 183 12.13 12.71 4.84
C PRO A 183 13.63 12.70 4.51
N SER A 184 14.36 13.69 5.03
CA SER A 184 15.82 13.76 4.90
C SER A 184 16.49 12.68 5.76
N ASP A 185 17.75 12.32 5.42
CA ASP A 185 18.56 11.38 6.21
C ASP A 185 18.73 11.85 7.65
N GLN A 186 18.91 13.16 7.86
CA GLN A 186 19.00 13.72 9.21
C GLN A 186 17.73 13.49 9.99
N TRP A 187 16.57 13.69 9.38
CA TRP A 187 15.28 13.45 10.02
C TRP A 187 15.10 11.97 10.36
N LEU A 188 15.45 11.06 9.43
CA LEU A 188 15.38 9.61 9.64
C LEU A 188 16.28 9.17 10.80
N LYS A 189 17.50 9.66 10.86
CA LYS A 189 18.43 9.38 11.98
C LYS A 189 17.85 9.81 13.32
N GLN A 190 17.26 11.00 13.38
CA GLN A 190 16.73 11.57 14.63
C GLN A 190 15.41 10.95 15.06
N ASN A 191 14.52 10.63 14.14
CA ASN A 191 13.15 10.24 14.47
C ASN A 191 12.84 8.76 14.28
N ILE A 192 13.71 8.01 13.59
CA ILE A 192 13.50 6.60 13.28
C ILE A 192 14.66 5.76 13.80
N GLN A 193 15.86 5.94 13.25
CA GLN A 193 17.01 5.07 13.51
C GLN A 193 17.54 5.16 14.94
N SER A 194 17.39 6.31 15.61
CA SER A 194 17.77 6.48 17.02
C SER A 194 16.88 5.73 18.01
N HIS A 195 15.69 5.30 17.61
CA HIS A 195 14.69 4.68 18.47
C HIS A 195 14.88 3.16 18.55
N GLN A 196 15.62 2.73 19.57
CA GLN A 196 15.95 1.32 19.77
C GLN A 196 14.81 0.55 20.49
N PRO A 197 14.64 -0.78 20.22
CA PRO A 197 15.50 -1.64 19.40
C PRO A 197 15.19 -1.65 17.89
N LEU A 198 13.98 -1.26 17.44
CA LEU A 198 13.56 -1.43 16.04
C LEU A 198 14.31 -0.49 15.10
N GLY A 199 14.57 0.74 15.52
CA GLY A 199 15.18 1.78 14.66
C GLY A 199 16.56 1.41 14.11
N LYS A 200 17.35 0.59 14.82
CA LYS A 200 18.67 0.12 14.32
C LYS A 200 18.58 -0.75 13.07
N HIS A 201 17.40 -1.34 12.83
CA HIS A 201 17.14 -2.22 11.69
C HIS A 201 16.58 -1.47 10.47
N TYR A 202 16.25 -0.18 10.65
CA TYR A 202 15.85 0.66 9.53
C TYR A 202 17.11 1.13 8.77
N PRO A 203 17.34 0.62 7.54
CA PRO A 203 18.59 0.88 6.82
C PRO A 203 18.67 2.32 6.30
N ASP A 204 19.90 2.80 6.07
CA ASP A 204 20.11 4.02 5.28
C ASP A 204 19.59 3.82 3.86
N ARG A 205 19.05 4.88 3.26
CA ARG A 205 18.65 4.82 1.85
C ARG A 205 19.87 4.69 0.93
N LYS A 206 19.67 4.03 -0.18
CA LYS A 206 20.66 3.95 -1.25
C LYS A 206 20.35 4.92 -2.40
N TRP A 207 19.14 4.88 -2.90
CA TRP A 207 18.67 5.76 -3.98
C TRP A 207 17.54 6.67 -3.50
N ALA A 208 16.53 6.11 -2.89
CA ALA A 208 15.39 6.84 -2.36
C ALA A 208 14.92 6.24 -1.02
N THR A 209 14.02 6.93 -0.35
CA THR A 209 13.42 6.48 0.90
C THR A 209 12.05 5.89 0.61
N GLU A 210 11.82 4.65 1.06
CA GLU A 210 10.49 4.02 1.10
C GLU A 210 9.69 4.13 -0.20
N GLY A 211 10.28 3.75 -1.35
CA GLY A 211 9.62 3.77 -2.64
C GLY A 211 8.35 2.93 -2.69
N ASP A 212 8.23 1.91 -1.84
CA ASP A 212 7.10 0.98 -1.81
C ASP A 212 5.98 1.40 -0.87
N SER A 213 6.27 2.27 0.10
CA SER A 213 5.31 2.69 1.12
C SER A 213 4.02 3.32 0.56
N PRO A 214 4.03 4.08 -0.55
CA PRO A 214 2.80 4.57 -1.16
C PRO A 214 1.77 3.48 -1.46
N ALA A 215 2.19 2.23 -1.71
CA ALA A 215 1.28 1.13 -2.00
C ALA A 215 0.37 0.76 -0.80
N PHE A 216 0.90 0.72 0.42
CA PHE A 216 0.07 0.47 1.58
C PHE A 216 -0.56 1.74 2.16
N PHE A 217 0.06 2.90 1.99
CA PHE A 217 -0.57 4.17 2.33
C PHE A 217 -1.88 4.40 1.58
N TYR A 218 -2.00 3.83 0.39
CA TYR A 218 -3.20 3.96 -0.43
C TYR A 218 -4.43 3.34 0.24
N VAL A 219 -4.25 2.33 1.08
CA VAL A 219 -5.34 1.67 1.83
C VAL A 219 -5.41 2.09 3.29
N TYR A 220 -4.52 2.98 3.74
CA TYR A 220 -4.50 3.47 5.11
C TYR A 220 -5.75 4.33 5.40
N ALA A 221 -6.57 3.90 6.35
CA ALA A 221 -7.79 4.60 6.73
C ALA A 221 -7.47 5.87 7.56
N ASN A 222 -7.62 7.04 6.95
CA ASN A 222 -7.39 8.34 7.57
C ASN A 222 -8.45 9.40 7.19
N GLY A 223 -9.54 8.97 6.58
CA GLY A 223 -10.63 9.86 6.15
C GLY A 223 -10.40 10.61 4.83
N LEU A 224 -9.24 10.43 4.19
CA LEU A 224 -8.88 11.18 2.98
C LEU A 224 -9.31 10.51 1.70
N ASN A 225 -9.17 9.19 1.59
CA ASN A 225 -9.40 8.48 0.35
C ASN A 225 -10.63 7.57 0.38
N VAL A 226 -11.12 7.31 -0.80
CA VAL A 226 -12.05 6.22 -1.08
C VAL A 226 -11.33 5.31 -2.07
N PRO A 227 -10.81 4.14 -1.66
CA PRO A 227 -9.90 3.35 -2.50
C PRO A 227 -10.44 3.00 -3.89
N ASP A 228 -11.75 2.82 -4.05
CA ASP A 228 -12.38 2.56 -5.35
C ASP A 228 -12.72 3.85 -6.14
N SER A 229 -12.47 5.03 -5.57
CA SER A 229 -12.62 6.34 -6.23
C SER A 229 -11.25 7.01 -6.34
N LEU A 230 -10.48 6.58 -7.32
CA LEU A 230 -9.03 6.84 -7.44
C LEU A 230 -8.66 8.33 -7.44
N GLU A 231 -9.56 9.19 -7.92
CA GLU A 231 -9.36 10.64 -7.99
C GLU A 231 -9.52 11.37 -6.65
N TYR A 232 -9.97 10.68 -5.58
CA TYR A 232 -10.03 11.31 -4.26
C TYR A 232 -8.62 11.52 -3.70
N GLY A 233 -7.72 10.57 -3.98
CA GLY A 233 -6.35 10.63 -3.50
C GLY A 233 -6.23 10.36 -2.01
N GLY A 234 -5.01 10.42 -1.50
CA GLY A 234 -4.67 10.13 -0.10
C GLY A 234 -3.16 10.06 0.06
N TRP A 235 -2.71 9.43 1.12
CA TRP A 235 -1.29 9.27 1.42
C TRP A 235 -0.53 8.44 0.36
N GLY A 236 -1.21 7.55 -0.33
CA GLY A 236 -0.62 6.70 -1.38
C GLY A 236 -0.68 7.29 -2.80
N GLY A 237 -1.05 8.55 -2.93
CA GLY A 237 -1.16 9.21 -4.24
C GLY A 237 -2.59 9.42 -4.71
N ARG A 238 -2.71 9.93 -5.94
CA ARG A 238 -3.98 10.26 -6.59
C ARG A 238 -3.92 9.82 -8.06
N PHE A 239 -4.93 9.07 -8.49
CA PHE A 239 -4.92 8.42 -9.80
C PHE A 239 -6.16 8.77 -10.61
N SER A 240 -6.04 8.72 -11.94
CA SER A 240 -7.18 8.94 -12.83
C SER A 240 -8.17 7.78 -12.75
N ASN A 241 -9.46 8.07 -12.70
CA ASN A 241 -10.51 7.05 -12.87
C ASN A 241 -10.52 6.47 -14.30
N GLN A 242 -9.98 7.21 -15.27
CA GLN A 242 -9.84 6.72 -16.63
C GLN A 242 -8.52 5.97 -16.80
N LYS A 243 -8.61 4.74 -17.29
CA LYS A 243 -7.44 4.00 -17.71
C LYS A 243 -6.87 4.58 -19.00
N THR A 244 -5.55 4.68 -19.06
CA THR A 244 -4.82 5.12 -20.24
C THR A 244 -3.87 4.04 -20.72
N SER A 245 -3.56 4.00 -22.02
CA SER A 245 -2.54 3.15 -22.59
C SER A 245 -1.16 3.80 -22.46
N GLY A 246 -0.10 2.98 -22.57
CA GLY A 246 1.27 3.48 -22.64
C GLY A 246 1.88 3.91 -21.30
N ILE A 247 1.28 3.54 -20.17
CA ILE A 247 1.94 3.70 -18.87
C ILE A 247 2.98 2.59 -18.74
N ARG A 248 4.17 2.87 -19.29
CA ARG A 248 5.28 1.91 -19.31
C ARG A 248 5.88 1.72 -17.92
N GLY A 249 6.36 0.51 -17.69
CA GLY A 249 7.16 0.21 -16.51
C GLY A 249 8.56 0.82 -16.57
N MET A 250 9.42 0.38 -15.69
CA MET A 250 10.81 0.82 -15.64
C MET A 250 11.58 0.37 -16.88
N ASP A 251 12.54 1.18 -17.32
CA ASP A 251 13.36 0.91 -18.51
C ASP A 251 14.22 -0.37 -18.41
N PHE A 252 14.46 -0.85 -17.23
CA PHE A 252 15.18 -2.09 -17.02
C PHE A 252 14.42 -3.35 -17.47
N ILE A 253 13.09 -3.29 -17.59
CA ILE A 253 12.31 -4.38 -18.21
C ILE A 253 12.88 -4.69 -19.59
N VAL A 254 13.10 -3.65 -20.40
CA VAL A 254 13.70 -3.79 -21.75
C VAL A 254 15.15 -4.22 -21.67
N ARG A 255 15.93 -3.65 -20.74
CA ARG A 255 17.34 -4.04 -20.52
C ARG A 255 17.52 -5.49 -20.11
N SER A 256 16.53 -6.10 -19.47
CA SER A 256 16.51 -7.51 -19.14
C SER A 256 16.14 -8.43 -20.32
N GLY A 257 15.95 -7.89 -21.52
CA GLY A 257 15.51 -8.62 -22.71
C GLY A 257 14.03 -8.92 -22.74
N LYS A 258 13.22 -8.28 -21.88
CA LYS A 258 11.77 -8.38 -21.83
C LYS A 258 11.15 -7.12 -22.40
N ASP A 259 10.00 -7.26 -23.03
CA ASP A 259 9.29 -6.13 -23.62
C ASP A 259 7.80 -6.23 -23.35
N GLU A 260 7.29 -5.32 -22.54
CA GLU A 260 5.87 -5.26 -22.24
C GLU A 260 5.02 -4.78 -23.43
N THR A 261 5.63 -4.21 -24.48
CA THR A 261 4.92 -3.77 -25.69
C THR A 261 4.28 -4.91 -26.47
N GLN A 262 4.75 -6.14 -26.27
CA GLN A 262 4.12 -7.35 -26.83
C GLN A 262 2.66 -7.52 -26.38
N TYR A 263 2.26 -6.86 -25.28
CA TYR A 263 0.90 -6.89 -24.74
C TYR A 263 0.06 -5.70 -25.18
N ASP A 264 0.57 -4.80 -26.01
CA ASP A 264 -0.17 -3.63 -26.47
C ASP A 264 -1.45 -3.97 -27.27
N PRO A 265 -2.49 -3.14 -27.21
CA PRO A 265 -2.66 -2.12 -26.19
C PRO A 265 -3.13 -2.72 -24.84
N TYR A 266 -2.58 -2.20 -23.75
CA TYR A 266 -3.07 -2.45 -22.40
C TYR A 266 -3.33 -1.13 -21.68
N TYR A 267 -4.21 -1.14 -20.69
CA TYR A 267 -4.71 0.08 -20.05
C TYR A 267 -4.64 -0.04 -18.53
N MET A 268 -4.12 1.01 -17.88
CA MET A 268 -3.96 1.11 -16.44
C MET A 268 -4.39 2.48 -15.93
N HIS A 269 -4.63 2.59 -14.61
CA HIS A 269 -4.81 3.88 -13.94
C HIS A 269 -3.44 4.46 -13.62
N GLY A 270 -3.11 5.58 -14.20
CA GLY A 270 -1.90 6.34 -13.91
C GLY A 270 -2.15 7.49 -12.94
N SER A 271 -1.06 8.10 -12.45
CA SER A 271 -1.13 9.29 -11.60
C SER A 271 -1.88 10.44 -12.29
N CYS A 272 -2.64 11.20 -11.51
CA CYS A 272 -3.14 12.49 -11.93
C CYS A 272 -1.97 13.46 -12.22
N LYS A 273 -2.27 14.64 -12.76
CA LYS A 273 -1.23 15.64 -13.14
C LYS A 273 -0.32 16.05 -11.97
N GLU A 274 -0.79 15.93 -10.74
CA GLU A 274 0.00 16.23 -9.56
C GLU A 274 1.19 15.29 -9.34
N GLY A 275 1.15 14.08 -9.92
CA GLY A 275 2.21 13.10 -9.73
C GLY A 275 2.51 12.83 -8.25
N CYS A 276 3.78 12.77 -7.86
CA CYS A 276 4.19 12.58 -6.46
C CYS A 276 3.81 13.75 -5.55
N THR A 277 3.48 14.93 -6.08
CA THR A 277 3.01 16.05 -5.26
C THR A 277 1.70 15.75 -4.55
N ALA A 278 0.92 14.79 -5.05
CA ALA A 278 -0.27 14.29 -4.35
C ALA A 278 0.09 13.62 -3.01
N ILE A 279 1.23 12.91 -2.94
CA ILE A 279 1.77 12.32 -1.71
C ILE A 279 2.42 13.42 -0.85
N ASN A 280 3.23 14.30 -1.47
CA ASN A 280 3.96 15.36 -0.79
C ASN A 280 3.02 16.31 -0.02
N LYS A 281 1.81 16.49 -0.50
CA LYS A 281 0.77 17.24 0.23
C LYS A 281 0.57 16.72 1.65
N TRP A 282 0.75 15.44 1.87
CA TRP A 282 0.53 14.75 3.13
C TRP A 282 1.80 14.32 3.84
N GLN A 283 2.97 14.56 3.26
CA GLN A 283 4.27 14.05 3.75
C GLN A 283 4.49 14.33 5.25
N GLN A 284 4.18 15.55 5.72
CA GLN A 284 4.39 15.88 7.14
C GLN A 284 3.49 15.04 8.06
N HIS A 285 2.28 14.73 7.65
CA HIS A 285 1.38 13.86 8.42
C HIS A 285 1.88 12.42 8.42
N ILE A 286 2.40 11.93 7.29
CA ILE A 286 3.01 10.61 7.16
C ILE A 286 4.23 10.52 8.10
N TRP A 287 5.12 11.52 8.06
CA TRP A 287 6.32 11.53 8.89
C TRP A 287 5.99 11.59 10.38
N ASN A 288 5.03 12.42 10.77
CA ASN A 288 4.58 12.52 12.17
C ASN A 288 3.98 11.21 12.67
N ASN A 289 3.17 10.55 11.83
CA ASN A 289 2.59 9.24 12.14
C ASN A 289 3.68 8.18 12.33
N PHE A 290 4.65 8.14 11.40
CA PHE A 290 5.76 7.19 11.47
C PHE A 290 6.62 7.42 12.72
N ALA A 291 7.03 8.66 12.99
CA ALA A 291 7.83 9.01 14.16
C ALA A 291 7.12 8.65 15.48
N ALA A 292 5.82 8.95 15.59
CA ALA A 292 5.05 8.60 16.78
C ALA A 292 5.02 7.08 17.00
N ARG A 293 4.72 6.30 15.95
CA ARG A 293 4.68 4.84 16.05
C ARG A 293 6.06 4.23 16.34
N MET A 294 7.12 4.80 15.76
CA MET A 294 8.48 4.38 16.07
C MET A 294 8.84 4.70 17.52
N LEU A 295 8.42 5.85 18.05
CA LEU A 295 8.64 6.20 19.44
C LEU A 295 7.90 5.25 20.39
N TRP A 296 6.70 4.77 20.03
CA TRP A 296 5.96 3.77 20.83
C TRP A 296 6.72 2.46 21.00
N THR A 297 7.66 2.14 20.11
CA THR A 297 8.50 0.93 20.23
C THR A 297 9.51 0.99 21.38
N THR A 298 9.75 2.18 21.94
CA THR A 298 10.83 2.43 22.90
C THR A 298 10.39 2.30 24.35
N THR A 299 9.10 2.39 24.66
CA THR A 299 8.57 2.40 26.04
C THR A 299 7.22 1.69 26.11
N ASP A 300 6.89 1.19 27.28
CA ASP A 300 5.55 0.67 27.65
C ASP A 300 4.75 1.67 28.49
N ASP A 301 5.35 2.81 28.84
CA ASP A 301 4.65 3.89 29.52
C ASP A 301 3.86 4.75 28.53
N TYR A 302 2.53 4.56 28.54
CA TYR A 302 1.61 5.29 27.68
C TYR A 302 1.78 6.82 27.79
N LYS A 303 2.04 7.33 28.98
CA LYS A 303 2.13 8.78 29.23
C LYS A 303 3.46 9.40 28.81
N ALA A 304 4.46 8.58 28.49
CA ALA A 304 5.78 9.07 28.10
C ALA A 304 5.86 9.52 26.64
N VAL A 305 4.85 9.23 25.83
CA VAL A 305 4.84 9.48 24.38
C VAL A 305 3.49 10.04 23.92
N ASN A 306 3.47 10.65 22.75
CA ASN A 306 2.26 11.26 22.20
C ASN A 306 1.49 10.28 21.31
N HIS A 307 0.16 10.37 21.33
CA HIS A 307 -0.76 9.54 20.55
C HIS A 307 -1.58 10.39 19.57
N HIS A 308 -2.18 9.70 18.61
CA HIS A 308 -2.99 10.36 17.60
C HIS A 308 -4.33 10.82 18.20
N PRO A 309 -4.80 12.02 17.84
CA PRO A 309 -6.14 12.43 18.23
C PRO A 309 -7.21 11.53 17.59
N HIS A 310 -8.29 11.31 18.30
CA HIS A 310 -9.48 10.64 17.81
C HIS A 310 -10.36 11.64 17.07
N ALA A 311 -10.23 11.65 15.74
CA ALA A 311 -11.04 12.53 14.89
C ALA A 311 -12.50 12.06 14.86
N VAL A 312 -13.42 12.99 15.01
CA VAL A 312 -14.87 12.77 14.91
C VAL A 312 -15.45 13.85 14.03
N LEU A 313 -16.26 13.46 13.04
CA LEU A 313 -17.01 14.41 12.22
C LEU A 313 -18.49 14.03 12.23
N ASP A 314 -19.34 14.92 12.71
CA ASP A 314 -20.79 14.69 12.86
C ASP A 314 -21.14 13.39 13.60
N GLY A 315 -20.35 13.05 14.63
CA GLY A 315 -20.50 11.83 15.43
C GLY A 315 -19.86 10.58 14.83
N ASP A 316 -19.38 10.61 13.58
CA ASP A 316 -18.69 9.50 12.92
C ASP A 316 -17.21 9.45 13.33
N ARG A 317 -16.76 8.28 13.77
CA ARG A 317 -15.37 7.97 14.19
C ARG A 317 -14.66 6.99 13.25
N SER A 318 -15.30 6.61 12.14
CA SER A 318 -14.84 5.51 11.29
C SER A 318 -13.60 5.83 10.46
N LEU A 319 -13.17 7.08 10.39
CA LEU A 319 -12.13 7.57 9.46
C LEU A 319 -12.42 7.27 7.99
N LYS A 320 -13.69 7.03 7.64
CA LYS A 320 -14.16 6.91 6.25
C LYS A 320 -14.58 8.28 5.72
N CYS A 321 -14.55 8.44 4.40
CA CYS A 321 -15.14 9.62 3.77
C CYS A 321 -16.65 9.67 4.02
N ILE A 322 -17.14 10.81 4.49
CA ILE A 322 -18.55 11.05 4.78
C ILE A 322 -19.18 11.77 3.58
N PHE A 323 -20.24 11.20 3.02
CA PHE A 323 -20.96 11.76 1.89
C PHE A 323 -22.23 12.45 2.38
N LYS A 324 -22.35 13.75 2.10
CA LYS A 324 -23.55 14.53 2.44
C LYS A 324 -24.14 15.17 1.20
N LYS A 325 -25.47 15.19 1.13
CA LYS A 325 -26.22 15.87 0.07
C LYS A 325 -26.85 17.13 0.65
N VAL A 326 -26.65 18.25 -0.02
CA VAL A 326 -27.27 19.53 0.32
C VAL A 326 -27.88 20.16 -0.91
N LYS A 327 -29.07 20.76 -0.75
CA LYS A 327 -29.71 21.50 -1.85
C LYS A 327 -28.94 22.80 -2.11
N ALA A 328 -28.74 23.12 -3.39
CA ALA A 328 -28.07 24.37 -3.78
C ALA A 328 -28.75 25.58 -3.11
N GLY A 329 -27.95 26.48 -2.57
CA GLY A 329 -28.41 27.65 -1.81
C GLY A 329 -28.65 27.42 -0.32
N ASN A 330 -28.64 26.17 0.16
CA ASN A 330 -28.77 25.87 1.59
C ASN A 330 -27.38 25.80 2.24
N SER A 331 -27.33 26.17 3.54
CA SER A 331 -26.16 25.98 4.39
C SER A 331 -26.09 24.54 4.93
N MET A 332 -24.88 24.05 5.15
CA MET A 332 -24.60 22.79 5.82
C MET A 332 -23.60 23.04 6.96
N VAL A 333 -23.90 22.50 8.13
CA VAL A 333 -22.97 22.53 9.27
C VAL A 333 -22.20 21.22 9.29
N LEU A 334 -20.91 21.31 9.55
CA LEU A 334 -20.01 20.19 9.81
C LEU A 334 -19.48 20.37 11.23
N ASP A 335 -19.66 19.36 12.09
CA ASP A 335 -19.29 19.42 13.50
C ASP A 335 -18.17 18.42 13.81
N ALA A 336 -17.01 18.94 14.19
CA ALA A 336 -15.86 18.16 14.65
C ALA A 336 -15.63 18.25 16.17
N SER A 337 -16.55 18.87 16.93
CA SER A 337 -16.40 19.10 18.38
C SER A 337 -16.31 17.83 19.21
N GLY A 338 -16.79 16.69 18.67
CA GLY A 338 -16.67 15.39 19.30
C GLY A 338 -15.26 14.76 19.25
N SER A 339 -14.30 15.39 18.57
CA SER A 339 -12.91 14.91 18.53
C SER A 339 -12.23 15.08 19.89
N THR A 340 -11.39 14.13 20.24
CA THR A 340 -10.66 14.10 21.53
C THR A 340 -9.19 13.77 21.31
N ASP A 341 -8.36 14.21 22.24
CA ASP A 341 -6.95 13.80 22.28
C ASP A 341 -6.73 12.90 23.49
N PRO A 342 -6.13 11.69 23.33
CA PRO A 342 -5.97 10.76 24.43
C PRO A 342 -4.94 11.21 25.47
N ASP A 343 -4.03 12.10 25.10
CA ASP A 343 -3.00 12.66 26.00
C ASP A 343 -3.46 13.96 26.66
N GLY A 344 -4.67 14.41 26.35
CA GLY A 344 -5.25 15.65 26.88
C GLY A 344 -4.72 16.93 26.22
N ASN A 345 -4.06 16.80 25.08
CA ASN A 345 -3.56 17.95 24.34
C ASN A 345 -4.69 18.78 23.72
N LYS A 346 -4.48 20.08 23.61
CA LYS A 346 -5.43 20.97 22.96
C LYS A 346 -5.48 20.71 21.46
N LEU A 347 -6.66 20.38 20.93
CA LEU A 347 -6.89 20.17 19.51
C LEU A 347 -6.92 21.49 18.75
N ILE A 348 -6.35 21.48 17.55
CA ILE A 348 -6.43 22.55 16.57
C ILE A 348 -7.20 22.01 15.36
N TYR A 349 -8.31 22.68 15.02
CA TYR A 349 -9.15 22.31 13.88
C TYR A 349 -8.78 23.16 12.67
N LYS A 350 -8.45 22.50 11.57
CA LYS A 350 -8.16 23.16 10.29
C LYS A 350 -9.11 22.63 9.22
N TRP A 351 -9.94 23.50 8.71
CA TRP A 351 -10.82 23.20 7.59
C TRP A 351 -10.19 23.65 6.28
N SER A 352 -10.29 22.83 5.26
CA SER A 352 -9.79 23.17 3.93
C SER A 352 -10.66 22.54 2.85
N VAL A 353 -10.71 23.18 1.70
CA VAL A 353 -11.33 22.63 0.49
C VAL A 353 -10.26 21.84 -0.26
N TYR A 354 -10.56 20.58 -0.61
CA TYR A 354 -9.68 19.79 -1.47
C TYR A 354 -10.05 20.07 -2.93
N THR A 355 -9.43 21.10 -3.50
CA THR A 355 -9.81 21.72 -4.78
C THR A 355 -9.80 20.77 -5.97
N CYS A 356 -8.97 19.75 -5.96
CA CYS A 356 -8.86 18.81 -7.07
C CYS A 356 -10.14 17.98 -7.35
N LEU A 357 -11.04 17.87 -6.38
CA LEU A 357 -12.33 17.17 -6.55
C LEU A 357 -13.41 18.07 -7.18
N LEU A 358 -13.25 19.39 -7.12
CA LEU A 358 -14.24 20.33 -7.65
C LEU A 358 -14.21 20.49 -9.17
N TYR A 359 -13.13 20.06 -9.85
CA TYR A 359 -12.99 20.20 -11.30
C TYR A 359 -13.56 19.02 -12.10
N THR A 360 -14.01 17.96 -11.44
CA THR A 360 -14.64 16.80 -12.09
C THR A 360 -16.14 16.92 -12.27
N SER A 361 -16.77 17.94 -11.63
CA SER A 361 -18.17 18.27 -11.88
C SER A 361 -18.22 19.43 -12.88
N PRO A 362 -18.86 19.28 -14.04
CA PRO A 362 -19.13 20.43 -14.88
C PRO A 362 -19.96 21.41 -14.07
N SER A 363 -19.42 22.60 -13.80
CA SER A 363 -20.18 23.68 -13.21
C SER A 363 -21.44 23.88 -14.05
N PRO A 364 -22.63 23.78 -13.50
CA PRO A 364 -23.81 24.18 -14.25
C PRO A 364 -23.66 25.67 -14.53
N ARG A 365 -23.63 26.03 -15.81
CA ARG A 365 -23.75 27.39 -16.26
C ARG A 365 -25.13 27.94 -15.90
#